data_64b5ed47037dc5d1f697146fbe62b07f
#
_entry.id   64b5ed47037dc5d1f697146fbe62b07f
#
_cell.length_a   1.000
_cell.length_b   1.000
_cell.length_c   1.000
_cell.angle_alpha   90.00
_cell.angle_beta   90.00
_cell.angle_gamma   90.00
#
_symmetry.space_group_name_H-M   'P 1'
#
loop_
_entity.id
_entity.type
_entity.pdbx_description
1 polymer ?
#
loop_
_entity_poly.entity_id
_entity_poly.type
_entity_poly.pdbx_seq_one_letter_code
_entity_poly.pdbx_strand_id
1 'polypeptide(L)'
;MIDTLLIDLDNTILDFNKAEGPALAGALRAMGIEPTEELLSRYSVINLAHWKCLEKGQITMAEVKVSRFRQLFDEFGITVSPAETAKVYEGLLAIGHYFVEGAEDMLEELYGKYRLYLASNGIAKVQHSRIDSAGI
;
A
#
# COMPACT_ATOMS: atom_id res chain seq x y z
N MET A 1 -6.11 26.77 21.10
CA MET A 1 -7.13 25.93 20.46
C MET A 1 -6.52 25.17 19.29
N ILE A 2 -6.78 23.87 19.18
CA ILE A 2 -6.31 23.05 18.06
C ILE A 2 -7.22 23.31 16.86
N ASP A 3 -6.66 23.72 15.73
CA ASP A 3 -7.40 23.97 14.50
C ASP A 3 -6.91 23.13 13.30
N THR A 4 -5.84 22.36 13.50
CA THR A 4 -5.21 21.52 12.47
C THR A 4 -4.96 20.12 13.03
N LEU A 5 -5.33 19.09 12.25
CA LEU A 5 -5.10 17.70 12.60
C LEU A 5 -4.29 17.00 11.50
N LEU A 6 -3.31 16.19 11.91
CA LEU A 6 -2.61 15.26 11.04
C LEU A 6 -3.20 13.87 11.26
N ILE A 7 -3.64 13.24 10.19
CA ILE A 7 -4.30 11.92 10.24
C ILE A 7 -3.51 10.95 9.39
N ASP A 8 -3.13 9.81 9.96
CA ASP A 8 -2.48 8.74 9.22
C ASP A 8 -3.46 8.13 8.21
N LEU A 9 -3.01 7.87 6.99
CA LEU A 9 -3.86 7.35 5.92
C LEU A 9 -4.06 5.83 6.03
N ASP A 10 -2.96 5.07 6.07
CA ASP A 10 -3.06 3.61 6.04
C ASP A 10 -3.50 3.04 7.38
N ASN A 11 -4.51 2.17 7.32
CA ASN A 11 -5.14 1.51 8.46
C ASN A 11 -5.76 2.43 9.50
N THR A 12 -5.85 3.75 9.22
CA THR A 12 -6.60 4.73 10.01
C THR A 12 -7.80 5.25 9.21
N ILE A 13 -7.58 5.69 7.98
CA ILE A 13 -8.63 6.17 7.07
C ILE A 13 -8.93 5.12 6.00
N LEU A 14 -7.91 4.63 5.30
CA LEU A 14 -8.03 3.60 4.27
C LEU A 14 -7.43 2.29 4.75
N ASP A 15 -8.14 1.19 4.53
CA ASP A 15 -7.68 -0.14 4.92
C ASP A 15 -6.68 -0.67 3.90
N PHE A 16 -5.39 -0.54 4.22
CA PHE A 16 -4.31 -1.01 3.36
C PHE A 16 -4.35 -2.52 3.15
N ASN A 17 -4.69 -3.28 4.18
CA ASN A 17 -4.74 -4.74 4.09
C ASN A 17 -5.79 -5.21 3.07
N LYS A 18 -6.93 -4.51 2.98
CA LYS A 18 -7.95 -4.82 1.97
C LYS A 18 -7.52 -4.44 0.56
N ALA A 19 -6.72 -3.38 0.41
CA ALA A 19 -6.22 -2.95 -0.89
C ALA A 19 -5.05 -3.82 -1.37
N GLU A 20 -4.19 -4.25 -0.46
CA GLU A 20 -2.99 -5.04 -0.76
C GLU A 20 -3.31 -6.37 -1.42
N GLY A 21 -4.25 -7.14 -0.86
CA GLY A 21 -4.59 -8.48 -1.35
C GLY A 21 -5.03 -8.49 -2.81
N PRO A 22 -6.08 -7.75 -3.19
CA PRO A 22 -6.54 -7.67 -4.58
C PRO A 22 -5.50 -7.10 -5.55
N ALA A 23 -4.74 -6.09 -5.14
CA ALA A 23 -3.70 -5.51 -5.99
C ALA A 23 -2.57 -6.50 -6.25
N LEU A 24 -2.13 -7.23 -5.22
CA LEU A 24 -1.10 -8.24 -5.35
C LEU A 24 -1.56 -9.40 -6.22
N ALA A 25 -2.75 -9.93 -5.97
CA ALA A 25 -3.32 -11.01 -6.77
C ALA A 25 -3.45 -10.61 -8.24
N GLY A 26 -3.93 -9.39 -8.50
CA GLY A 26 -4.04 -8.85 -9.86
C GLY A 26 -2.70 -8.71 -10.56
N ALA A 27 -1.68 -8.22 -9.85
CA ALA A 27 -0.33 -8.09 -10.39
C ALA A 27 0.28 -9.45 -10.74
N LEU A 28 0.14 -10.43 -9.86
CA LEU A 28 0.64 -11.78 -10.11
C LEU A 28 -0.07 -12.42 -11.32
N ARG A 29 -1.39 -12.30 -11.42
CA ARG A 29 -2.14 -12.79 -12.58
C ARG A 29 -1.71 -12.13 -13.88
N ALA A 30 -1.48 -10.83 -13.86
CA ALA A 30 -1.02 -10.09 -15.03
C ALA A 30 0.34 -10.58 -15.52
N MET A 31 1.17 -11.08 -14.61
CA MET A 31 2.48 -11.63 -14.93
C MET A 31 2.47 -13.15 -15.17
N GLY A 32 1.29 -13.77 -15.22
CA GLY A 32 1.14 -15.19 -15.47
C GLY A 32 1.41 -16.08 -14.26
N ILE A 33 1.33 -15.54 -13.05
CA ILE A 33 1.57 -16.26 -11.81
C ILE A 33 0.25 -16.50 -11.09
N GLU A 34 -0.01 -17.74 -10.66
CA GLU A 34 -1.19 -18.07 -9.86
C GLU A 34 -1.05 -17.51 -8.44
N PRO A 35 -1.95 -16.63 -7.98
CA PRO A 35 -1.86 -16.03 -6.65
C PRO A 35 -2.38 -16.97 -5.56
N THR A 36 -1.53 -17.86 -5.08
CA THR A 36 -1.87 -18.78 -3.99
C THR A 36 -1.87 -18.07 -2.64
N GLU A 37 -2.58 -18.63 -1.65
CA GLU A 37 -2.57 -18.10 -0.28
C GLU A 37 -1.15 -18.05 0.29
N GLU A 38 -0.33 -19.05 -0.02
CA GLU A 38 1.06 -19.12 0.43
C GLU A 38 1.87 -17.94 -0.10
N LEU A 39 1.74 -17.61 -1.40
CA LEU A 39 2.40 -16.44 -2.00
C LEU A 39 1.93 -15.14 -1.36
N LEU A 40 0.63 -14.97 -1.21
CA LEU A 40 0.06 -13.75 -0.64
C LEU A 40 0.49 -13.55 0.81
N SER A 41 0.45 -14.61 1.62
CA SER A 41 0.86 -14.56 3.03
C SER A 41 2.35 -14.26 3.17
N ARG A 42 3.17 -14.90 2.36
CA ARG A 42 4.63 -14.68 2.40
C ARG A 42 4.99 -13.27 1.96
N TYR A 43 4.30 -12.75 0.94
CA TYR A 43 4.49 -11.36 0.51
C TYR A 43 4.24 -10.38 1.65
N SER A 44 3.18 -10.55 2.42
CA SER A 44 2.86 -9.65 3.53
C SER A 44 3.99 -9.61 4.57
N VAL A 45 4.58 -10.74 4.89
CA VAL A 45 5.72 -10.84 5.82
C VAL A 45 6.94 -10.11 5.25
N ILE A 46 7.27 -10.37 3.99
CA ILE A 46 8.41 -9.75 3.29
C ILE A 46 8.22 -8.23 3.20
N ASN A 47 7.04 -7.80 2.80
CA ASN A 47 6.71 -6.39 2.67
C ASN A 47 6.88 -5.64 3.98
N LEU A 48 6.36 -6.18 5.08
CA LEU A 48 6.50 -5.58 6.40
C LEU A 48 7.97 -5.45 6.81
N ALA A 49 8.77 -6.48 6.56
CA ALA A 49 10.20 -6.48 6.88
C ALA A 49 10.95 -5.38 6.10
N HIS A 50 10.62 -5.20 4.82
CA HIS A 50 11.23 -4.15 3.99
C HIS A 50 10.83 -2.75 4.46
N TRP A 51 9.57 -2.54 4.83
CA TRP A 51 9.12 -1.26 5.38
C TRP A 51 9.81 -0.92 6.70
N LYS A 52 10.04 -1.90 7.56
CA LYS A 52 10.79 -1.70 8.80
C LYS A 52 12.24 -1.30 8.52
N CYS A 53 12.88 -1.91 7.52
CA CYS A 53 14.23 -1.52 7.09
C CYS A 53 14.26 -0.09 6.54
N LEU A 54 13.24 0.31 5.79
CA LEU A 54 13.12 1.67 5.28
C LEU A 54 13.00 2.69 6.43
N GLU A 55 12.16 2.41 7.42
CA GLU A 55 11.99 3.26 8.60
C GLU A 55 13.29 3.45 9.37
N LYS A 56 14.15 2.44 9.40
CA LYS A 56 15.48 2.49 10.04
C LYS A 56 16.55 3.13 9.17
N GLY A 57 16.22 3.53 7.94
CA GLY A 57 17.18 4.11 7.00
C GLY A 57 18.16 3.12 6.39
N GLN A 58 17.88 1.82 6.47
CA GLN A 58 18.77 0.76 5.96
C GLN A 58 18.65 0.55 4.45
N ILE A 59 17.49 0.86 3.88
CA ILE A 59 17.22 0.76 2.43
C ILE A 59 16.45 1.98 1.96
N THR A 60 16.46 2.23 0.65
CA THR A 60 15.72 3.33 0.02
C THR A 60 14.31 2.91 -0.38
N MET A 61 13.43 3.89 -0.63
CA MET A 61 12.08 3.63 -1.15
C MET A 61 12.13 2.88 -2.49
N ALA A 62 13.05 3.26 -3.38
CA ALA A 62 13.21 2.59 -4.67
C ALA A 62 13.59 1.11 -4.50
N GLU A 63 14.42 0.80 -3.50
CA GLU A 63 14.79 -0.57 -3.19
C GLU A 63 13.60 -1.38 -2.65
N VAL A 64 12.78 -0.79 -1.78
CA VAL A 64 11.57 -1.46 -1.26
C VAL A 64 10.66 -1.90 -2.39
N LYS A 65 10.41 -1.03 -3.37
CA LYS A 65 9.48 -1.30 -4.48
C LYS A 65 9.77 -2.59 -5.23
N VAL A 66 11.03 -2.91 -5.45
CA VAL A 66 11.46 -4.05 -6.28
C VAL A 66 11.96 -5.21 -5.43
N SER A 67 12.73 -4.93 -4.37
CA SER A 67 13.37 -5.98 -3.56
C SER A 67 12.39 -6.93 -2.92
N ARG A 68 11.23 -6.45 -2.49
CA ARG A 68 10.17 -7.31 -1.91
C ARG A 68 9.68 -8.36 -2.90
N PHE A 69 9.52 -8.01 -4.19
CA PHE A 69 9.14 -8.98 -5.23
C PHE A 69 10.32 -9.88 -5.60
N ARG A 70 11.53 -9.34 -5.64
CA ARG A 70 12.73 -10.13 -5.90
C ARG A 70 12.89 -11.23 -4.86
N GLN A 71 12.78 -10.89 -3.58
CA GLN A 71 12.87 -11.87 -2.50
C GLN A 71 11.77 -12.92 -2.60
N LEU A 72 10.52 -12.51 -2.84
CA LEU A 72 9.40 -13.43 -2.99
C LEU A 72 9.64 -14.42 -4.13
N PHE A 73 10.05 -13.92 -5.28
CA PHE A 73 10.27 -14.75 -6.46
C PHE A 73 11.45 -15.69 -6.29
N ASP A 74 12.53 -15.23 -5.63
CA ASP A 74 13.68 -16.08 -5.32
C ASP A 74 13.28 -17.24 -4.40
N GLU A 75 12.46 -16.99 -3.40
CA GLU A 75 11.99 -18.03 -2.46
C GLU A 75 11.10 -19.09 -3.14
N PHE A 76 10.32 -18.68 -4.14
CA PHE A 76 9.38 -19.59 -4.82
C PHE A 76 9.85 -20.06 -6.20
N GLY A 77 11.08 -19.73 -6.58
CA GLY A 77 11.63 -20.15 -7.87
C GLY A 77 10.93 -19.52 -9.08
N ILE A 78 10.38 -18.33 -8.95
CA ILE A 78 9.68 -17.60 -10.00
C ILE A 78 10.68 -16.75 -10.79
N THR A 79 10.67 -16.86 -12.12
CA THR A 79 11.63 -16.19 -13.01
C THR A 79 11.10 -14.94 -13.67
N VAL A 80 9.93 -14.44 -13.25
CA VAL A 80 9.31 -13.22 -13.78
C VAL A 80 10.05 -11.97 -13.27
N SER A 81 10.05 -10.88 -14.04
CA SER A 81 10.68 -9.62 -13.66
C SER A 81 10.07 -9.00 -12.41
N PRO A 82 10.83 -8.84 -11.32
CA PRO A 82 10.33 -8.15 -10.13
C PRO A 82 9.97 -6.69 -10.39
N ALA A 83 10.72 -6.00 -11.24
CA ALA A 83 10.50 -4.59 -11.56
C ALA A 83 9.18 -4.37 -12.32
N GLU A 84 8.86 -5.22 -13.28
CA GLU A 84 7.59 -5.14 -14.03
C GLU A 84 6.40 -5.48 -13.13
N THR A 85 6.53 -6.49 -12.30
CA THR A 85 5.51 -6.86 -11.31
C THR A 85 5.26 -5.72 -10.35
N ALA A 86 6.30 -5.04 -9.87
CA ALA A 86 6.19 -3.88 -8.99
C ALA A 86 5.40 -2.74 -9.63
N LYS A 87 5.61 -2.48 -10.92
CA LYS A 87 4.87 -1.44 -11.65
C LYS A 87 3.38 -1.76 -11.74
N VAL A 88 3.03 -3.00 -12.07
CA VAL A 88 1.63 -3.43 -12.15
C VAL A 88 0.97 -3.37 -10.79
N TYR A 89 1.65 -3.85 -9.76
CA TYR A 89 1.16 -3.79 -8.37
C TYR A 89 0.89 -2.35 -7.92
N GLU A 90 1.84 -1.45 -8.16
CA GLU A 90 1.70 -0.03 -7.81
C GLU A 90 0.50 0.60 -8.50
N GLY A 91 0.31 0.32 -9.80
CA GLY A 91 -0.84 0.80 -10.56
C GLY A 91 -2.18 0.31 -10.02
N LEU A 92 -2.27 -0.96 -9.65
CA LEU A 92 -3.49 -1.53 -9.08
C LEU A 92 -3.75 -1.02 -7.66
N LEU A 93 -2.71 -0.86 -6.86
CA LEU A 93 -2.83 -0.31 -5.52
C LEU A 93 -3.34 1.14 -5.55
N ALA A 94 -2.91 1.91 -6.55
CA ALA A 94 -3.28 3.32 -6.72
C ALA A 94 -4.77 3.52 -7.00
N ILE A 95 -5.45 2.54 -7.59
CA ILE A 95 -6.89 2.63 -7.89
C ILE A 95 -7.77 1.96 -6.84
N GLY A 96 -7.17 1.16 -5.93
CA GLY A 96 -7.89 0.48 -4.85
C GLY A 96 -8.04 1.36 -3.63
N HIS A 97 -9.24 1.40 -3.04
CA HIS A 97 -9.45 2.06 -1.77
C HIS A 97 -10.51 1.33 -0.95
N TYR A 98 -10.28 1.22 0.34
CA TYR A 98 -11.23 0.65 1.28
C TYR A 98 -11.10 1.42 2.60
N PHE A 99 -12.19 2.01 3.07
CA PHE A 99 -12.15 2.75 4.33
C PHE A 99 -12.09 1.83 5.53
N VAL A 100 -11.35 2.23 6.55
CA VAL A 100 -11.43 1.64 7.88
C VAL A 100 -12.81 1.97 8.44
N GLU A 101 -13.45 1.05 9.14
CA GLU A 101 -14.81 1.24 9.71
C GLU A 101 -14.87 2.54 10.52
N GLY A 102 -15.87 3.36 10.22
CA GLY A 102 -16.10 4.65 10.86
C GLY A 102 -15.23 5.80 10.36
N ALA A 103 -14.26 5.55 9.46
CA ALA A 103 -13.34 6.58 8.99
C ALA A 103 -14.04 7.66 8.17
N GLU A 104 -14.99 7.31 7.29
CA GLU A 104 -15.75 8.29 6.51
C GLU A 104 -16.55 9.23 7.41
N ASP A 105 -17.25 8.68 8.40
CA ASP A 105 -18.04 9.48 9.34
C ASP A 105 -17.16 10.42 10.15
N MET A 106 -16.00 9.93 10.59
CA MET A 106 -15.03 10.74 11.30
C MET A 106 -14.53 11.92 10.46
N LEU A 107 -14.20 11.67 9.17
CA LEU A 107 -13.73 12.72 8.27
C LEU A 107 -14.81 13.78 8.03
N GLU A 108 -16.06 13.38 7.83
CA GLU A 108 -17.17 14.31 7.67
C GLU A 108 -17.38 15.17 8.91
N GLU A 109 -17.30 14.57 10.09
CA GLU A 109 -17.45 15.27 11.36
C GLU A 109 -16.35 16.29 11.58
N LEU A 110 -15.09 15.94 11.26
CA LEU A 110 -13.93 16.79 11.49
C LEU A 110 -13.74 17.88 10.42
N TYR A 111 -14.18 17.64 9.20
CA TYR A 111 -13.93 18.51 8.05
C TYR A 111 -14.37 19.97 8.28
N GLY A 112 -15.51 20.19 8.92
CA GLY A 112 -16.02 21.53 9.18
C GLY A 112 -15.41 22.22 10.41
N LYS A 113 -14.67 21.49 11.25
CA LYS A 113 -14.13 21.98 12.52
C LYS A 113 -12.64 22.22 12.51
N TYR A 114 -11.89 21.47 11.68
CA TYR A 114 -10.43 21.46 11.66
C TYR A 114 -9.90 21.49 10.24
N ARG A 115 -8.67 21.96 10.09
CA ARG A 115 -7.92 21.74 8.86
C ARG A 115 -7.35 20.33 8.93
N LEU A 116 -7.63 19.51 7.91
CA LEU A 116 -7.21 18.14 7.88
C LEU A 116 -6.04 17.94 6.92
N TYR A 117 -4.99 17.28 7.39
CA TYR A 117 -3.85 16.87 6.59
C TYR A 117 -3.66 15.37 6.75
N LEU A 118 -3.38 14.68 5.65
CA LEU A 118 -3.10 13.25 5.69
C LEU A 118 -1.59 13.01 5.73
N ALA A 119 -1.16 12.17 6.66
CA ALA A 119 0.22 11.74 6.79
C ALA A 119 0.33 10.27 6.40
N SER A 120 1.34 9.92 5.60
CA SER A 120 1.54 8.55 5.15
C SER A 120 3.00 8.29 4.83
N ASN A 121 3.48 7.08 5.14
CA ASN A 121 4.79 6.59 4.75
C ASN A 121 4.78 5.93 3.36
N GLY A 122 3.61 5.86 2.71
CA GLY A 122 3.45 5.26 1.40
C GLY A 122 4.09 6.07 0.26
N ILE A 123 4.07 5.49 -0.94
CA ILE A 123 4.56 6.15 -2.15
C ILE A 123 3.60 7.29 -2.51
N ALA A 124 4.10 8.52 -2.59
CA ALA A 124 3.28 9.72 -2.74
C ALA A 124 2.29 9.63 -3.93
N LYS A 125 2.74 9.19 -5.09
CA LYS A 125 1.90 9.04 -6.29
C LYS A 125 0.73 8.09 -6.04
N VAL A 126 0.99 6.95 -5.40
CA VAL A 126 -0.03 5.95 -5.07
C VAL A 126 -1.01 6.51 -4.06
N GLN A 127 -0.52 7.16 -3.01
CA GLN A 127 -1.37 7.70 -1.95
C GLN A 127 -2.27 8.83 -2.44
N HIS A 128 -1.77 9.73 -3.30
CA HIS A 128 -2.61 10.75 -3.93
C HIS A 128 -3.72 10.14 -4.78
N SER A 129 -3.40 9.11 -5.58
CA SER A 129 -4.40 8.41 -6.38
C SER A 129 -5.46 7.72 -5.51
N ARG A 130 -5.05 7.10 -4.41
CA ARG A 130 -5.99 6.48 -3.46
C ARG A 130 -6.91 7.51 -2.82
N ILE A 131 -6.38 8.67 -2.45
CA ILE A 131 -7.16 9.77 -1.87
C ILE A 131 -8.18 10.29 -2.88
N ASP A 132 -7.77 10.54 -4.12
CA ASP A 132 -8.65 10.99 -5.18
C ASP A 132 -9.74 9.96 -5.49
N SER A 133 -9.39 8.68 -5.58
CA SER A 133 -10.31 7.57 -5.81
C SER A 133 -11.35 7.46 -4.70
N ALA A 134 -10.96 7.70 -3.46
CA ALA A 134 -11.84 7.65 -2.29
C ALA A 134 -12.71 8.91 -2.11
N GLY A 135 -12.42 10.00 -2.82
CA GLY A 135 -13.21 11.25 -2.75
C GLY A 135 -12.95 12.12 -1.53
N ILE A 136 -11.74 12.06 -0.98
CA ILE A 136 -11.38 12.83 0.22
C ILE A 136 -10.32 13.91 0.01
#